data_08c9eec6dba33cbe8aa368a9893b9ff6
#
_entry.id   08c9eec6dba33cbe8aa368a9893b9ff6
#
_cell.length_a   1.000
_cell.length_b   1.000
_cell.length_c   1.000
_cell.angle_alpha   90.00
_cell.angle_beta   90.00
_cell.angle_gamma   90.00
#
_symmetry.space_group_name_H-M   'P 1'
#
loop_
_entity.id
_entity.type
_entity.pdbx_description
1 polymer ?
#
loop_
_entity_poly.entity_id
_entity_poly.type
_entity_poly.pdbx_seq_one_letter_code
_entity_poly.pdbx_strand_id
1 'polypeptide(L)'
;MSESLRETQPSASDSREGRFPEILPILPVRNMVLFPQAIVPLTVGRESSIKLIEELDGRENRFLGIVAQREASVDDPQQIDLYSVGSLAVCTKQIRAKDSNLVVLVQGVRRFRIREFIQTQPYITARIELLEDVLLPEDPSKTEAVRRNIEALFEKVVTLSPGLSADLLTIALNIEDRSQLADFIVSTVPSFSTSLKQELLETLDVRKRLERLNLELTREVEILELKSKIQSQVETEVGKNQRDYYLREQLKAIQKELGEDGDGFKEANELREAIEKAGLPEEAYKEAQRELKRLSKMTPASA
;
A
#
# COMPACT_ATOMS: atom_id res chain seq x y z
N MET A 1 53.08 -20.33 -36.49
CA MET A 1 52.41 -21.13 -35.44
C MET A 1 52.64 -20.42 -34.13
N SER A 2 51.70 -19.65 -33.68
CA SER A 2 51.72 -19.05 -32.36
C SER A 2 50.23 -18.88 -31.95
N GLU A 3 49.75 -19.84 -31.15
CA GLU A 3 48.46 -19.81 -30.53
C GLU A 3 48.50 -18.80 -29.38
N SER A 4 47.75 -17.71 -29.52
CA SER A 4 47.53 -16.77 -28.45
C SER A 4 46.42 -17.27 -27.54
N LEU A 5 46.80 -17.72 -26.36
CA LEU A 5 45.90 -17.98 -25.23
C LEU A 5 45.14 -16.71 -24.88
N ARG A 6 43.82 -16.72 -25.11
CA ARG A 6 42.88 -15.70 -24.56
C ARG A 6 42.70 -16.02 -23.08
N GLU A 7 43.34 -15.23 -22.24
CA GLU A 7 42.99 -15.15 -20.82
C GLU A 7 41.57 -14.57 -20.69
N THR A 8 40.65 -15.40 -20.24
CA THR A 8 39.33 -14.99 -19.78
C THR A 8 39.51 -14.24 -18.47
N GLN A 9 39.35 -12.94 -18.47
CA GLN A 9 39.27 -12.14 -17.25
C GLN A 9 37.99 -12.56 -16.48
N PRO A 10 38.05 -12.84 -15.16
CA PRO A 10 36.86 -13.09 -14.34
C PRO A 10 36.07 -11.80 -14.21
N SER A 11 34.75 -11.91 -14.38
CA SER A 11 33.81 -10.81 -14.25
C SER A 11 33.88 -10.22 -12.84
N ALA A 12 33.80 -8.89 -12.74
CA ALA A 12 33.95 -8.11 -11.51
C ALA A 12 32.83 -8.33 -10.41
N SER A 13 32.02 -9.38 -10.56
CA SER A 13 30.95 -9.76 -9.62
C SER A 13 31.40 -10.77 -8.54
N ASP A 14 32.54 -11.40 -8.69
CA ASP A 14 32.95 -12.55 -7.86
C ASP A 14 33.92 -12.23 -6.71
N SER A 15 34.28 -10.96 -6.52
CA SER A 15 35.35 -10.58 -5.58
C SER A 15 34.87 -10.04 -4.21
N ARG A 16 33.63 -10.30 -3.79
CA ARG A 16 33.10 -9.96 -2.46
C ARG A 16 32.62 -11.16 -1.64
N GLU A 17 33.19 -12.34 -1.82
CA GLU A 17 33.08 -13.43 -0.83
C GLU A 17 33.93 -13.14 0.41
N GLY A 18 33.70 -11.96 1.01
CA GLY A 18 34.13 -11.66 2.37
C GLY A 18 33.35 -12.55 3.32
N ARG A 19 34.09 -13.31 4.16
CA ARG A 19 33.53 -14.16 5.21
C ARG A 19 32.54 -13.35 6.05
N PHE A 20 31.25 -13.60 5.91
CA PHE A 20 30.22 -12.96 6.72
C PHE A 20 30.41 -13.36 8.20
N PRO A 21 30.23 -12.45 9.15
CA PRO A 21 30.40 -12.76 10.55
C PRO A 21 29.32 -13.73 11.04
N GLU A 22 29.71 -14.71 11.86
CA GLU A 22 28.78 -15.64 12.50
C GLU A 22 28.00 -15.01 13.65
N ILE A 23 28.53 -13.93 14.22
CA ILE A 23 27.91 -13.18 15.30
C ILE A 23 27.57 -11.79 14.80
N LEU A 24 26.31 -11.40 14.94
CA LEU A 24 25.80 -10.12 14.49
C LEU A 24 25.11 -9.35 15.61
N PRO A 25 25.29 -8.03 15.66
CA PRO A 25 24.37 -7.15 16.37
C PRO A 25 23.00 -7.19 15.67
N ILE A 26 21.94 -7.33 16.45
CA ILE A 26 20.57 -7.46 15.95
C ILE A 26 19.81 -6.15 16.19
N LEU A 27 19.27 -5.59 15.10
CA LEU A 27 18.41 -4.42 15.11
C LEU A 27 16.93 -4.86 14.98
N PRO A 28 16.15 -4.80 16.05
CA PRO A 28 14.72 -5.07 16.00
C PRO A 28 13.96 -3.96 15.26
N VAL A 29 13.10 -4.33 14.30
CA VAL A 29 12.29 -3.39 13.52
C VAL A 29 10.80 -3.66 13.70
N ARG A 30 9.97 -2.59 13.64
CA ARG A 30 8.51 -2.66 13.78
C ARG A 30 7.84 -2.56 12.43
N ASN A 31 6.77 -3.34 12.24
CA ASN A 31 5.90 -3.26 11.06
C ASN A 31 6.63 -3.36 9.72
N MET A 32 7.81 -3.97 9.70
CA MET A 32 8.64 -4.08 8.52
C MET A 32 9.42 -5.38 8.53
N VAL A 33 9.64 -5.92 7.34
CA VAL A 33 10.54 -7.04 7.07
C VAL A 33 11.51 -6.60 5.98
N LEU A 34 12.80 -6.71 6.24
CA LEU A 34 13.83 -6.43 5.24
C LEU A 34 14.09 -7.69 4.40
N PHE A 35 14.06 -7.52 3.09
CA PHE A 35 14.39 -8.58 2.14
C PHE A 35 15.81 -8.40 1.59
N PRO A 36 16.46 -9.49 1.11
CA PRO A 36 17.71 -9.38 0.36
C PRO A 36 17.58 -8.40 -0.82
N GLN A 37 18.66 -7.69 -1.11
CA GLN A 37 18.77 -6.64 -2.14
C GLN A 37 17.90 -5.38 -1.90
N ALA A 38 16.97 -5.38 -0.97
CA ALA A 38 16.18 -4.19 -0.66
C ALA A 38 17.05 -3.13 0.04
N ILE A 39 16.86 -1.87 -0.36
CA ILE A 39 17.50 -0.71 0.28
C ILE A 39 16.41 0.12 0.95
N VAL A 40 16.51 0.29 2.27
CA VAL A 40 15.45 0.93 3.06
C VAL A 40 16.07 1.93 4.05
N PRO A 41 15.51 3.15 4.15
CA PRO A 41 15.81 4.05 5.25
C PRO A 41 15.08 3.61 6.52
N LEU A 42 15.81 3.50 7.63
CA LEU A 42 15.29 3.16 8.95
C LEU A 42 15.45 4.33 9.89
N THR A 43 14.39 4.70 10.59
CA THR A 43 14.46 5.65 11.68
C THR A 43 14.70 4.89 12.99
N VAL A 44 15.81 5.18 13.63
CA VAL A 44 16.26 4.54 14.87
C VAL A 44 16.13 5.54 16.01
N GLY A 45 15.29 5.20 16.99
CA GLY A 45 15.00 6.08 18.13
C GLY A 45 15.22 5.43 19.51
N ARG A 46 15.37 4.09 19.59
CA ARG A 46 15.64 3.41 20.86
C ARG A 46 17.10 3.56 21.25
N GLU A 47 17.39 3.79 22.53
CA GLU A 47 18.76 3.93 23.03
C GLU A 47 19.67 2.73 22.69
N SER A 48 19.16 1.51 22.86
CA SER A 48 19.89 0.28 22.52
C SER A 48 20.23 0.22 21.04
N SER A 49 19.28 0.61 20.17
CA SER A 49 19.47 0.63 18.73
C SER A 49 20.42 1.75 18.29
N ILE A 50 20.36 2.92 18.92
CA ILE A 50 21.28 4.04 18.64
C ILE A 50 22.71 3.63 18.99
N LYS A 51 22.93 3.04 20.19
CA LYS A 51 24.24 2.53 20.62
C LYS A 51 24.79 1.50 19.64
N LEU A 52 23.93 0.56 19.17
CA LEU A 52 24.32 -0.43 18.16
C LEU A 52 24.84 0.25 16.88
N ILE A 53 24.12 1.23 16.37
CA ILE A 53 24.49 1.91 15.13
C ILE A 53 25.75 2.77 15.30
N GLU A 54 25.91 3.46 16.43
CA GLU A 54 27.10 4.23 16.74
C GLU A 54 28.35 3.36 16.83
N GLU A 55 28.24 2.17 17.44
CA GLU A 55 29.36 1.23 17.51
C GLU A 55 29.70 0.62 16.12
N LEU A 56 28.72 0.47 15.24
CA LEU A 56 28.95 0.00 13.87
C LEU A 56 29.72 1.01 13.02
N ASP A 57 29.60 2.30 13.30
CA ASP A 57 30.25 3.36 12.53
C ASP A 57 31.80 3.30 12.63
N GLY A 58 32.32 2.78 13.74
CA GLY A 58 33.75 2.55 13.95
C GLY A 58 34.32 1.25 13.34
N ARG A 59 33.49 0.41 12.72
CA ARG A 59 33.92 -0.89 12.17
C ARG A 59 34.11 -0.83 10.66
N GLU A 60 35.13 -1.54 10.15
CA GLU A 60 35.33 -1.70 8.68
C GLU A 60 34.16 -2.39 8.01
N ASN A 61 33.57 -3.40 8.65
CA ASN A 61 32.42 -4.15 8.18
C ASN A 61 31.18 -3.76 8.97
N ARG A 62 30.32 -2.94 8.38
CA ARG A 62 29.08 -2.43 8.99
C ARG A 62 27.91 -3.42 8.84
N PHE A 63 28.16 -4.70 9.17
CA PHE A 63 27.13 -5.73 9.11
C PHE A 63 26.28 -5.72 10.38
N LEU A 64 24.94 -5.86 10.17
CA LEU A 64 23.97 -6.03 11.25
C LEU A 64 22.87 -7.01 10.80
N GLY A 65 22.22 -7.64 11.74
CA GLY A 65 21.03 -8.43 11.49
C GLY A 65 19.77 -7.59 11.72
N ILE A 66 18.88 -7.53 10.74
CA ILE A 66 17.59 -6.87 10.87
C ILE A 66 16.53 -7.94 11.04
N VAL A 67 15.78 -7.85 12.16
CA VAL A 67 14.76 -8.83 12.55
C VAL A 67 13.46 -8.11 12.89
N ALA A 68 12.35 -8.57 12.32
CA ALA A 68 11.04 -8.03 12.64
C ALA A 68 10.59 -8.43 14.05
N GLN A 69 9.88 -7.54 14.71
CA GLN A 69 9.14 -7.84 15.93
C GLN A 69 7.84 -8.57 15.58
N ARG A 70 7.43 -9.50 16.46
CA ARG A 70 6.14 -10.19 16.35
C ARG A 70 4.99 -9.23 16.60
N GLU A 71 5.16 -8.37 17.64
CA GLU A 71 4.20 -7.36 18.01
C GLU A 71 4.84 -5.96 18.01
N ALA A 72 4.25 -5.04 17.26
CA ALA A 72 4.76 -3.68 17.13
C ALA A 72 4.57 -2.82 18.40
N SER A 73 3.65 -3.22 19.28
CA SER A 73 3.33 -2.52 20.53
C SER A 73 4.41 -2.62 21.59
N VAL A 74 5.31 -3.62 21.48
CA VAL A 74 6.40 -3.83 22.46
C VAL A 74 7.48 -2.79 22.22
N ASP A 75 7.70 -1.91 23.20
CA ASP A 75 8.69 -0.84 23.10
C ASP A 75 10.12 -1.34 23.25
N ASP A 76 10.37 -2.24 24.18
CA ASP A 76 11.68 -2.85 24.43
C ASP A 76 11.61 -4.37 24.17
N PRO A 77 11.77 -4.81 22.91
CA PRO A 77 11.58 -6.21 22.54
C PRO A 77 12.69 -7.09 23.13
N GLN A 78 12.24 -8.15 23.76
CA GLN A 78 13.11 -9.22 24.23
C GLN A 78 13.25 -10.30 23.14
N GLN A 79 14.06 -11.31 23.40
CA GLN A 79 14.33 -12.40 22.45
C GLN A 79 13.05 -13.10 21.94
N ILE A 80 12.06 -13.28 22.83
CA ILE A 80 10.78 -13.94 22.50
C ILE A 80 9.89 -13.12 21.57
N ASP A 81 10.07 -11.79 21.58
CA ASP A 81 9.28 -10.85 20.78
C ASP A 81 9.79 -10.73 19.34
N LEU A 82 10.89 -11.40 19.02
CA LEU A 82 11.50 -11.37 17.70
C LEU A 82 11.19 -12.64 16.91
N TYR A 83 11.16 -12.48 15.59
CA TYR A 83 11.18 -13.64 14.72
C TYR A 83 12.57 -14.28 14.70
N SER A 84 12.62 -15.57 14.38
CA SER A 84 13.89 -16.32 14.33
C SER A 84 14.67 -16.13 13.04
N VAL A 85 14.03 -15.66 11.98
CA VAL A 85 14.63 -15.39 10.66
C VAL A 85 14.61 -13.90 10.39
N GLY A 86 15.72 -13.40 9.91
CA GLY A 86 15.88 -12.00 9.51
C GLY A 86 16.80 -11.87 8.30
N SER A 87 17.17 -10.63 8.00
CA SER A 87 18.10 -10.31 6.92
C SER A 87 19.39 -9.70 7.45
N LEU A 88 20.51 -10.31 7.05
CA LEU A 88 21.83 -9.68 7.13
C LEU A 88 21.82 -8.44 6.28
N ALA A 89 22.21 -7.32 6.84
CA ALA A 89 22.24 -6.04 6.16
C ALA A 89 23.58 -5.32 6.33
N VAL A 90 23.86 -4.40 5.43
CA VAL A 90 24.97 -3.46 5.52
C VAL A 90 24.40 -2.07 5.77
N CYS A 91 24.91 -1.37 6.77
CA CYS A 91 24.62 0.04 6.98
C CYS A 91 25.48 0.89 6.03
N THR A 92 24.85 1.50 5.04
CA THR A 92 25.56 2.25 3.98
C THR A 92 25.73 3.73 4.34
N LYS A 93 24.75 4.34 4.98
CA LYS A 93 24.75 5.77 5.33
C LYS A 93 23.99 6.02 6.61
N GLN A 94 24.50 6.97 7.41
CA GLN A 94 23.84 7.46 8.62
C GLN A 94 23.64 8.97 8.51
N ILE A 95 22.47 9.44 8.95
CA ILE A 95 22.11 10.86 8.97
C ILE A 95 21.44 11.13 10.31
N ARG A 96 21.97 12.05 11.10
CA ARG A 96 21.27 12.52 12.32
C ARG A 96 20.16 13.48 11.92
N ALA A 97 18.94 13.16 12.31
CA ALA A 97 17.79 14.05 12.17
C ALA A 97 17.80 15.12 13.29
N LYS A 98 17.07 16.23 13.09
CA LYS A 98 17.01 17.33 14.06
C LYS A 98 16.46 16.93 15.43
N ASP A 99 15.67 15.85 15.50
CA ASP A 99 14.97 15.38 16.71
C ASP A 99 15.73 14.28 17.47
N SER A 100 17.05 14.26 17.41
CA SER A 100 17.91 13.24 18.05
C SER A 100 17.71 11.82 17.50
N ASN A 101 16.80 11.60 16.57
CA ASN A 101 16.63 10.32 15.87
C ASN A 101 17.73 10.12 14.84
N LEU A 102 18.15 8.87 14.69
CA LEU A 102 19.15 8.49 13.71
C LEU A 102 18.43 7.84 12.51
N VAL A 103 18.65 8.37 11.30
CA VAL A 103 18.18 7.73 10.06
C VAL A 103 19.35 6.99 9.44
N VAL A 104 19.19 5.69 9.27
CA VAL A 104 20.20 4.82 8.68
C VAL A 104 19.67 4.20 7.38
N LEU A 105 20.50 4.24 6.34
CA LEU A 105 20.21 3.55 5.10
C LEU A 105 20.84 2.16 5.16
N VAL A 106 20.01 1.13 5.10
CA VAL A 106 20.43 -0.26 5.16
C VAL A 106 20.13 -0.98 3.87
N GLN A 107 21.03 -1.86 3.46
CA GLN A 107 20.86 -2.74 2.32
C GLN A 107 20.84 -4.18 2.80
N GLY A 108 19.77 -4.92 2.52
CA GLY A 108 19.70 -6.36 2.74
C GLY A 108 20.68 -7.13 1.85
N VAL A 109 21.29 -8.15 2.40
CA VAL A 109 22.29 -8.96 1.68
C VAL A 109 21.85 -10.41 1.54
N ARG A 110 21.61 -11.08 2.66
CA ARG A 110 21.20 -12.49 2.71
C ARG A 110 20.23 -12.74 3.85
N ARG A 111 19.47 -13.82 3.78
CA ARG A 111 18.66 -14.33 4.87
C ARG A 111 19.55 -15.01 5.91
N PHE A 112 19.16 -14.90 7.17
CA PHE A 112 19.77 -15.68 8.25
C PHE A 112 18.73 -16.18 9.23
N ARG A 113 19.12 -17.21 10.00
CA ARG A 113 18.39 -17.70 11.17
C ARG A 113 19.20 -17.44 12.43
N ILE A 114 18.55 -16.96 13.48
CA ILE A 114 19.14 -16.85 14.81
C ILE A 114 19.25 -18.27 15.39
N ARG A 115 20.46 -18.67 15.77
CA ARG A 115 20.74 -19.93 16.46
C ARG A 115 20.74 -19.75 17.95
N GLU A 116 21.36 -18.68 18.43
CA GLU A 116 21.55 -18.41 19.84
C GLU A 116 21.70 -16.91 20.08
N PHE A 117 21.03 -16.39 21.10
CA PHE A 117 21.27 -15.05 21.59
C PHE A 117 22.43 -15.04 22.56
N ILE A 118 23.46 -14.25 22.30
CA ILE A 118 24.69 -14.19 23.08
C ILE A 118 24.60 -13.10 24.14
N GLN A 119 24.00 -11.96 23.76
CA GLN A 119 23.95 -10.76 24.60
C GLN A 119 22.64 -10.02 24.36
N THR A 120 22.12 -9.39 25.42
CA THR A 120 20.91 -8.55 25.34
C THR A 120 21.17 -7.08 25.65
N GLN A 121 22.27 -6.77 26.36
CA GLN A 121 22.67 -5.41 26.73
C GLN A 121 24.11 -5.14 26.32
N PRO A 122 24.46 -3.91 25.85
CA PRO A 122 23.60 -2.75 25.66
C PRO A 122 22.65 -2.85 24.46
N TYR A 123 22.83 -3.81 23.56
CA TYR A 123 21.96 -4.18 22.47
C TYR A 123 22.03 -5.70 22.23
N ILE A 124 21.07 -6.23 21.51
CA ILE A 124 20.98 -7.66 21.22
C ILE A 124 22.09 -8.08 20.26
N THR A 125 22.80 -9.16 20.61
CA THR A 125 23.79 -9.81 19.75
C THR A 125 23.46 -11.30 19.65
N ALA A 126 23.50 -11.88 18.47
CA ALA A 126 23.15 -13.27 18.24
C ALA A 126 24.14 -13.99 17.33
N ARG A 127 24.30 -15.29 17.55
CA ARG A 127 24.93 -16.21 16.60
C ARG A 127 23.91 -16.58 15.55
N ILE A 128 24.31 -16.44 14.30
CA ILE A 128 23.42 -16.65 13.15
C ILE A 128 23.92 -17.78 12.25
N GLU A 129 23.00 -18.32 11.49
CA GLU A 129 23.27 -19.21 10.38
C GLU A 129 22.72 -18.57 9.10
N LEU A 130 23.54 -18.41 8.09
CA LEU A 130 23.10 -17.91 6.79
C LEU A 130 22.18 -18.95 6.12
N LEU A 131 21.11 -18.49 5.52
CA LEU A 131 20.17 -19.32 4.80
C LEU A 131 20.30 -19.06 3.31
N GLU A 132 20.28 -20.14 2.56
CA GLU A 132 20.29 -20.11 1.10
C GLU A 132 18.93 -20.51 0.54
N ASP A 133 18.58 -19.94 -0.58
CA ASP A 133 17.36 -20.32 -1.28
C ASP A 133 17.47 -21.71 -1.88
N VAL A 134 16.42 -22.49 -1.76
CA VAL A 134 16.33 -23.83 -2.31
C VAL A 134 15.72 -23.76 -3.71
N LEU A 135 16.54 -24.06 -4.71
CA LEU A 135 16.14 -24.15 -6.10
C LEU A 135 15.96 -25.63 -6.46
N LEU A 136 14.71 -26.09 -6.51
CA LEU A 136 14.42 -27.44 -6.97
C LEU A 136 14.35 -27.49 -8.50
N PRO A 137 14.77 -28.63 -9.13
CA PRO A 137 14.58 -28.82 -10.55
C PRO A 137 13.10 -28.73 -10.92
N GLU A 138 12.77 -27.89 -11.88
CA GLU A 138 11.41 -27.66 -12.36
C GLU A 138 11.33 -27.74 -13.87
N ASP A 139 10.11 -27.96 -14.36
CA ASP A 139 9.78 -27.76 -15.77
C ASP A 139 9.91 -26.25 -16.11
N PRO A 140 10.81 -25.87 -17.01
CA PRO A 140 11.04 -24.47 -17.37
C PRO A 140 9.77 -23.76 -17.83
N SER A 141 8.85 -24.49 -18.49
CA SER A 141 7.61 -23.92 -19.01
C SER A 141 6.62 -23.53 -17.88
N LYS A 142 6.54 -24.37 -16.85
CA LYS A 142 5.67 -24.07 -15.69
C LYS A 142 6.21 -22.89 -14.90
N THR A 143 7.49 -22.85 -14.72
CA THR A 143 8.15 -21.78 -13.99
C THR A 143 8.02 -20.43 -14.68
N GLU A 144 8.17 -20.42 -16.00
CA GLU A 144 7.98 -19.21 -16.81
C GLU A 144 6.53 -18.73 -16.79
N ALA A 145 5.56 -19.68 -16.81
CA ALA A 145 4.14 -19.34 -16.72
C ALA A 145 3.79 -18.68 -15.37
N VAL A 146 4.33 -19.18 -14.25
CA VAL A 146 4.13 -18.60 -12.92
C VAL A 146 4.75 -17.21 -12.85
N ARG A 147 5.96 -17.02 -13.37
CA ARG A 147 6.62 -15.72 -13.42
C ARG A 147 5.77 -14.70 -14.17
N ARG A 148 5.35 -15.00 -15.40
CA ARG A 148 4.52 -14.09 -16.21
C ARG A 148 3.20 -13.74 -15.52
N ASN A 149 2.59 -14.71 -14.82
CA ASN A 149 1.37 -14.45 -14.09
C ASN A 149 1.61 -13.48 -12.91
N ILE A 150 2.70 -13.66 -12.17
CA ILE A 150 3.09 -12.75 -11.08
C ILE A 150 3.37 -11.34 -11.61
N GLU A 151 4.08 -11.20 -12.73
CA GLU A 151 4.34 -9.92 -13.37
C GLU A 151 3.03 -9.21 -13.78
N ALA A 152 2.10 -9.94 -14.41
CA ALA A 152 0.80 -9.40 -14.79
C ALA A 152 -0.08 -9.01 -13.59
N LEU A 153 -0.06 -9.79 -12.51
CA LEU A 153 -0.76 -9.44 -11.28
C LEU A 153 -0.13 -8.21 -10.60
N PHE A 154 1.19 -8.13 -10.58
CA PHE A 154 1.89 -6.97 -10.01
C PHE A 154 1.63 -5.69 -10.81
N GLU A 155 1.56 -5.78 -12.14
CA GLU A 155 1.14 -4.66 -13.00
C GLU A 155 -0.25 -4.14 -12.61
N LYS A 156 -1.21 -5.05 -12.41
CA LYS A 156 -2.55 -4.66 -11.94
C LYS A 156 -2.51 -3.99 -10.55
N VAL A 157 -1.74 -4.55 -9.61
CA VAL A 157 -1.58 -3.95 -8.26
C VAL A 157 -1.01 -2.54 -8.38
N VAL A 158 0.03 -2.31 -9.17
CA VAL A 158 0.64 -1.00 -9.38
C VAL A 158 -0.37 -0.04 -10.02
N THR A 159 -1.10 -0.49 -11.03
CA THR A 159 -2.10 0.34 -11.75
C THR A 159 -3.27 0.75 -10.85
N LEU A 160 -3.75 -0.17 -9.99
CA LEU A 160 -4.89 0.07 -9.11
C LEU A 160 -4.52 0.75 -7.79
N SER A 161 -3.22 0.91 -7.50
CA SER A 161 -2.71 1.51 -6.25
C SER A 161 -2.10 2.89 -6.51
N PRO A 162 -2.81 4.00 -6.24
CA PRO A 162 -2.32 5.36 -6.53
C PRO A 162 -1.02 5.74 -5.81
N GLY A 163 -0.65 4.99 -4.75
CA GLY A 163 0.58 5.21 -3.98
C GLY A 163 1.82 4.51 -4.54
N LEU A 164 1.70 3.69 -5.58
CA LEU A 164 2.81 2.99 -6.20
C LEU A 164 3.22 3.68 -7.51
N SER A 165 4.55 3.88 -7.69
CA SER A 165 5.08 4.42 -8.94
C SER A 165 5.10 3.37 -10.04
N ALA A 166 4.77 3.78 -11.27
CA ALA A 166 4.89 2.92 -12.46
C ALA A 166 6.33 2.42 -12.71
N ASP A 167 7.34 3.14 -12.21
CA ASP A 167 8.75 2.74 -12.31
C ASP A 167 9.03 1.38 -11.65
N LEU A 168 8.24 1.02 -10.63
CA LEU A 168 8.36 -0.26 -9.93
C LEU A 168 8.12 -1.45 -10.87
N LEU A 169 7.23 -1.28 -11.86
CA LEU A 169 6.99 -2.31 -12.86
C LEU A 169 8.21 -2.48 -13.76
N THR A 170 8.83 -1.38 -14.18
CA THR A 170 10.06 -1.42 -14.99
C THR A 170 11.19 -2.13 -14.24
N ILE A 171 11.33 -1.87 -12.93
CA ILE A 171 12.33 -2.55 -12.10
C ILE A 171 12.01 -4.05 -12.02
N ALA A 172 10.77 -4.43 -11.74
CA ALA A 172 10.36 -5.83 -11.62
C ALA A 172 10.64 -6.63 -12.91
N LEU A 173 10.33 -6.05 -14.08
CA LEU A 173 10.55 -6.70 -15.38
C LEU A 173 12.03 -6.89 -15.72
N ASN A 174 12.93 -6.08 -15.15
CA ASN A 174 14.38 -6.21 -15.34
C ASN A 174 15.03 -7.19 -14.35
N ILE A 175 14.31 -7.74 -13.38
CA ILE A 175 14.84 -8.73 -12.44
C ILE A 175 14.74 -10.11 -13.09
N GLU A 176 15.86 -10.70 -13.43
CA GLU A 176 15.92 -12.05 -14.04
C GLU A 176 15.78 -13.16 -13.00
N ASP A 177 16.36 -12.97 -11.82
CA ASP A 177 16.32 -13.96 -10.73
C ASP A 177 14.94 -14.00 -10.07
N ARG A 178 14.37 -15.20 -10.00
CA ARG A 178 13.00 -15.44 -9.49
C ARG A 178 12.86 -15.17 -8.00
N SER A 179 13.89 -15.49 -7.24
CA SER A 179 13.89 -15.22 -5.80
C SER A 179 13.92 -13.72 -5.54
N GLN A 180 14.77 -12.99 -6.26
CA GLN A 180 14.85 -11.54 -6.18
C GLN A 180 13.56 -10.86 -6.63
N LEU A 181 12.93 -11.36 -7.70
CA LEU A 181 11.64 -10.84 -8.17
C LEU A 181 10.57 -11.01 -7.09
N ALA A 182 10.46 -12.18 -6.48
CA ALA A 182 9.52 -12.43 -5.40
C ALA A 182 9.78 -11.47 -4.22
N ASP A 183 11.01 -11.36 -3.78
CA ASP A 183 11.43 -10.50 -2.66
C ASP A 183 11.14 -9.02 -2.94
N PHE A 184 11.43 -8.56 -4.16
CA PHE A 184 11.14 -7.20 -4.59
C PHE A 184 9.64 -6.89 -4.52
N ILE A 185 8.81 -7.75 -5.11
CA ILE A 185 7.35 -7.55 -5.11
C ILE A 185 6.79 -7.56 -3.69
N VAL A 186 7.17 -8.55 -2.86
CA VAL A 186 6.72 -8.66 -1.48
C VAL A 186 7.10 -7.43 -0.66
N SER A 187 8.33 -6.92 -0.84
CA SER A 187 8.79 -5.72 -0.12
C SER A 187 8.04 -4.47 -0.54
N THR A 188 7.64 -4.39 -1.82
CA THR A 188 7.06 -3.20 -2.45
C THR A 188 5.56 -3.05 -2.17
N VAL A 189 4.80 -4.16 -2.09
CA VAL A 189 3.33 -4.09 -1.87
C VAL A 189 3.03 -3.67 -0.43
N PRO A 190 2.41 -2.48 -0.22
CA PRO A 190 2.24 -1.91 1.12
C PRO A 190 1.11 -2.58 1.92
N SER A 191 0.12 -3.17 1.26
CA SER A 191 -1.03 -3.86 1.88
C SER A 191 -0.66 -5.20 2.53
N PHE A 192 0.48 -5.79 2.16
CA PHE A 192 0.92 -7.04 2.74
C PHE A 192 1.32 -6.85 4.21
N SER A 193 0.69 -7.64 5.08
CA SER A 193 0.98 -7.61 6.51
C SER A 193 2.42 -8.04 6.83
N THR A 194 2.94 -7.57 7.97
CA THR A 194 4.28 -7.97 8.45
C THR A 194 4.38 -9.49 8.61
N SER A 195 3.32 -10.14 9.07
CA SER A 195 3.28 -11.60 9.23
C SER A 195 3.40 -12.34 7.89
N LEU A 196 2.70 -11.88 6.85
CA LEU A 196 2.82 -12.44 5.51
C LEU A 196 4.22 -12.21 4.92
N LYS A 197 4.76 -11.00 5.04
CA LYS A 197 6.12 -10.69 4.60
C LYS A 197 7.15 -11.57 5.31
N GLN A 198 6.96 -11.82 6.59
CA GLN A 198 7.83 -12.69 7.37
C GLN A 198 7.72 -14.17 6.94
N GLU A 199 6.50 -14.68 6.74
CA GLU A 199 6.26 -16.02 6.19
C GLU A 199 7.01 -16.23 4.87
N LEU A 200 6.95 -15.25 3.97
CA LEU A 200 7.62 -15.30 2.67
C LEU A 200 9.15 -15.18 2.80
N LEU A 201 9.67 -14.39 3.77
CA LEU A 201 11.10 -14.34 4.08
C LEU A 201 11.61 -15.70 4.60
N GLU A 202 10.82 -16.40 5.41
CA GLU A 202 11.14 -17.70 6.00
C GLU A 202 11.03 -18.85 5.00
N THR A 203 10.29 -18.65 3.89
CA THR A 203 10.08 -19.68 2.86
C THR A 203 11.30 -19.74 1.93
N LEU A 204 12.22 -20.67 2.17
CA LEU A 204 13.46 -20.83 1.39
C LEU A 204 13.22 -21.51 0.04
N ASP A 205 12.23 -22.37 -0.08
CA ASP A 205 11.81 -22.98 -1.36
C ASP A 205 11.21 -21.89 -2.26
N VAL A 206 11.96 -21.50 -3.30
CA VAL A 206 11.60 -20.40 -4.20
C VAL A 206 10.28 -20.67 -4.91
N ARG A 207 9.99 -21.93 -5.26
CA ARG A 207 8.71 -22.31 -5.89
C ARG A 207 7.53 -22.04 -4.96
N LYS A 208 7.61 -22.55 -3.72
CA LYS A 208 6.55 -22.33 -2.73
C LYS A 208 6.35 -20.84 -2.44
N ARG A 209 7.44 -20.07 -2.40
CA ARG A 209 7.39 -18.62 -2.22
C ARG A 209 6.64 -17.95 -3.37
N LEU A 210 6.92 -18.32 -4.62
CA LEU A 210 6.23 -17.80 -5.81
C LEU A 210 4.76 -18.23 -5.85
N GLU A 211 4.44 -19.49 -5.53
CA GLU A 211 3.05 -19.96 -5.43
C GLU A 211 2.26 -19.19 -4.38
N ARG A 212 2.86 -18.96 -3.21
CA ARG A 212 2.26 -18.19 -2.13
C ARG A 212 2.06 -16.74 -2.51
N LEU A 213 3.09 -16.12 -3.11
CA LEU A 213 3.02 -14.74 -3.61
C LEU A 213 1.93 -14.58 -4.68
N ASN A 214 1.85 -15.52 -5.62
CA ASN A 214 0.83 -15.53 -6.67
C ASN A 214 -0.59 -15.54 -6.08
N LEU A 215 -0.82 -16.35 -5.07
CA LEU A 215 -2.11 -16.40 -4.37
C LEU A 215 -2.45 -15.08 -3.69
N GLU A 216 -1.48 -14.46 -2.99
CA GLU A 216 -1.71 -13.20 -2.28
C GLU A 216 -1.88 -12.01 -3.24
N LEU A 217 -1.13 -11.98 -4.35
CA LEU A 217 -1.33 -10.96 -5.39
C LEU A 217 -2.70 -11.07 -6.05
N THR A 218 -3.20 -12.30 -6.28
CA THR A 218 -4.55 -12.51 -6.82
C THR A 218 -5.61 -11.92 -5.89
N ARG A 219 -5.50 -12.20 -4.59
CA ARG A 219 -6.41 -11.64 -3.58
C ARG A 219 -6.33 -10.11 -3.51
N GLU A 220 -5.11 -9.58 -3.58
CA GLU A 220 -4.91 -8.13 -3.53
C GLU A 220 -5.54 -7.45 -4.74
N VAL A 221 -5.39 -8.01 -5.94
CA VAL A 221 -6.04 -7.49 -7.15
C VAL A 221 -7.56 -7.48 -6.99
N GLU A 222 -8.16 -8.58 -6.49
CA GLU A 222 -9.61 -8.66 -6.25
C GLU A 222 -10.09 -7.56 -5.28
N ILE A 223 -9.34 -7.32 -4.21
CA ILE A 223 -9.64 -6.27 -3.23
C ILE A 223 -9.54 -4.88 -3.86
N LEU A 224 -8.49 -4.62 -4.63
CA LEU A 224 -8.27 -3.32 -5.29
C LEU A 224 -9.32 -3.05 -6.37
N GLU A 225 -9.69 -4.05 -7.18
CA GLU A 225 -10.77 -3.95 -8.17
C GLU A 225 -12.11 -3.63 -7.51
N LEU A 226 -12.43 -4.31 -6.40
CA LEU A 226 -13.65 -4.03 -5.63
C LEU A 226 -13.64 -2.62 -5.05
N LYS A 227 -12.53 -2.19 -4.45
CA LYS A 227 -12.34 -0.85 -3.92
C LYS A 227 -12.54 0.22 -5.01
N SER A 228 -11.93 0.04 -6.16
CA SER A 228 -12.07 0.94 -7.31
C SER A 228 -13.52 1.04 -7.78
N LYS A 229 -14.24 -0.09 -7.86
CA LYS A 229 -15.65 -0.12 -8.23
C LYS A 229 -16.54 0.63 -7.23
N ILE A 230 -16.31 0.41 -5.92
CA ILE A 230 -17.06 1.11 -4.87
C ILE A 230 -16.79 2.62 -4.96
N GLN A 231 -15.53 3.02 -5.12
CA GLN A 231 -15.17 4.42 -5.25
C GLN A 231 -15.85 5.10 -6.43
N SER A 232 -15.85 4.48 -7.60
CA SER A 232 -16.52 4.97 -8.80
C SER A 232 -18.04 5.10 -8.60
N GLN A 233 -18.68 4.15 -7.89
CA GLN A 233 -20.11 4.25 -7.55
C GLN A 233 -20.40 5.44 -6.64
N VAL A 234 -19.59 5.62 -5.58
CA VAL A 234 -19.75 6.76 -4.65
C VAL A 234 -19.56 8.10 -5.38
N GLU A 235 -18.53 8.22 -6.22
CA GLU A 235 -18.28 9.44 -7.02
C GLU A 235 -19.46 9.74 -7.96
N THR A 236 -20.04 8.71 -8.57
CA THR A 236 -21.21 8.85 -9.45
C THR A 236 -22.44 9.33 -8.67
N GLU A 237 -22.70 8.79 -7.48
CA GLU A 237 -23.84 9.19 -6.65
C GLU A 237 -23.65 10.60 -6.08
N VAL A 238 -22.46 10.95 -5.61
CA VAL A 238 -22.14 12.30 -5.14
C VAL A 238 -22.30 13.31 -6.28
N GLY A 239 -21.81 12.99 -7.48
CA GLY A 239 -21.97 13.83 -8.66
C GLY A 239 -23.42 14.05 -9.05
N LYS A 240 -24.29 13.02 -8.97
CA LYS A 240 -25.72 13.16 -9.19
C LYS A 240 -26.37 14.07 -8.14
N ASN A 241 -26.10 13.86 -6.87
CA ASN A 241 -26.66 14.64 -5.77
C ASN A 241 -26.27 16.13 -5.87
N GLN A 242 -25.00 16.43 -6.22
CA GLN A 242 -24.54 17.80 -6.43
C GLN A 242 -25.26 18.45 -7.62
N ARG A 243 -25.45 17.71 -8.71
CA ARG A 243 -26.16 18.20 -9.90
C ARG A 243 -27.64 18.48 -9.57
N ASP A 244 -28.29 17.57 -8.85
CA ASP A 244 -29.71 17.73 -8.44
C ASP A 244 -29.87 18.93 -7.49
N TYR A 245 -28.94 19.13 -6.58
CA TYR A 245 -28.92 20.31 -5.72
C TYR A 245 -28.78 21.60 -6.55
N TYR A 246 -27.82 21.64 -7.46
CA TYR A 246 -27.59 22.80 -8.34
C TYR A 246 -28.80 23.11 -9.21
N LEU A 247 -29.43 22.09 -9.79
CA LEU A 247 -30.66 22.26 -10.60
C LEU A 247 -31.84 22.78 -9.76
N ARG A 248 -31.99 22.33 -8.51
CA ARG A 248 -33.02 22.84 -7.60
C ARG A 248 -32.77 24.29 -7.23
N GLU A 249 -31.54 24.69 -6.97
CA GLU A 249 -31.20 26.09 -6.69
C GLU A 249 -31.41 27.00 -7.91
N GLN A 250 -31.04 26.53 -9.12
CA GLN A 250 -31.36 27.25 -10.35
C GLN A 250 -32.89 27.42 -10.53
N LEU A 251 -33.66 26.35 -10.30
CA LEU A 251 -35.12 26.40 -10.40
C LEU A 251 -35.72 27.42 -9.43
N LYS A 252 -35.27 27.46 -8.17
CA LYS A 252 -35.68 28.46 -7.18
C LYS A 252 -35.30 29.89 -7.64
N ALA A 253 -34.06 30.09 -8.19
CA ALA A 253 -33.67 31.40 -8.66
C ALA A 253 -34.54 31.87 -9.83
N ILE A 254 -34.87 30.99 -10.77
CA ILE A 254 -35.74 31.28 -11.91
C ILE A 254 -37.19 31.58 -11.43
N GLN A 255 -37.73 30.79 -10.48
CA GLN A 255 -39.03 31.03 -9.90
C GLN A 255 -39.08 32.40 -9.21
N LYS A 256 -38.02 32.78 -8.51
CA LYS A 256 -37.93 34.10 -7.85
C LYS A 256 -37.86 35.24 -8.87
N GLU A 257 -37.10 35.07 -10.01
CA GLU A 257 -37.06 36.09 -11.07
C GLU A 257 -38.40 36.20 -11.83
N LEU A 258 -39.12 35.10 -11.98
CA LEU A 258 -40.44 35.08 -12.59
C LEU A 258 -41.55 35.60 -11.65
N GLY A 259 -41.21 35.92 -10.37
CA GLY A 259 -42.17 36.37 -9.39
C GLY A 259 -43.12 35.30 -8.88
N GLU A 260 -42.81 34.03 -9.12
CA GLU A 260 -43.65 32.88 -8.68
C GLU A 260 -43.52 32.59 -7.16
N ASP A 261 -42.54 33.21 -6.47
CA ASP A 261 -42.39 33.16 -4.99
C ASP A 261 -43.26 34.18 -4.26
N GLY A 262 -44.10 34.95 -4.96
CA GLY A 262 -45.01 35.91 -4.34
C GLY A 262 -46.17 35.24 -3.61
N ASP A 263 -46.73 35.96 -2.59
CA ASP A 263 -47.84 35.52 -1.77
C ASP A 263 -49.06 35.02 -2.58
N GLY A 264 -49.25 35.48 -3.82
CA GLY A 264 -50.32 35.03 -4.72
C GLY A 264 -50.21 33.55 -5.15
N PHE A 265 -48.99 32.94 -5.17
CA PHE A 265 -48.85 31.52 -5.52
C PHE A 265 -49.16 30.62 -4.30
N LYS A 266 -48.86 31.11 -3.10
CA LYS A 266 -49.25 30.43 -1.85
C LYS A 266 -50.78 30.46 -1.66
N GLU A 267 -51.38 31.63 -1.87
CA GLU A 267 -52.85 31.77 -1.84
C GLU A 267 -53.55 30.87 -2.87
N ALA A 268 -53.03 30.77 -4.09
CA ALA A 268 -53.61 29.90 -5.11
C ALA A 268 -53.47 28.40 -4.76
N ASN A 269 -52.42 27.97 -4.08
CA ASN A 269 -52.28 26.60 -3.58
C ASN A 269 -53.16 26.32 -2.39
N GLU A 270 -53.29 27.26 -1.43
CA GLU A 270 -54.21 27.14 -0.30
C GLU A 270 -55.66 27.07 -0.76
N LEU A 271 -56.05 27.89 -1.74
CA LEU A 271 -57.35 27.83 -2.36
C LEU A 271 -57.60 26.52 -3.11
N ARG A 272 -56.60 25.95 -3.78
CA ARG A 272 -56.72 24.65 -4.42
C ARG A 272 -57.01 23.55 -3.38
N GLU A 273 -56.29 23.52 -2.28
CA GLU A 273 -56.51 22.56 -1.19
C GLU A 273 -57.87 22.75 -0.54
N ALA A 274 -58.31 23.99 -0.39
CA ALA A 274 -59.61 24.29 0.16
C ALA A 274 -60.77 23.82 -0.75
N ILE A 275 -60.63 24.01 -2.09
CA ILE A 275 -61.57 23.53 -3.11
C ILE A 275 -61.66 22.00 -3.11
N GLU A 276 -60.54 21.32 -2.97
CA GLU A 276 -60.48 19.84 -2.92
C GLU A 276 -61.12 19.30 -1.62
N LYS A 277 -60.96 19.98 -0.50
CA LYS A 277 -61.52 19.60 0.80
C LYS A 277 -63.00 19.94 0.95
N ALA A 278 -63.50 20.89 0.16
CA ALA A 278 -64.91 21.40 0.30
C ALA A 278 -65.97 20.47 -0.29
N GLY A 279 -65.63 19.42 -1.03
CA GLY A 279 -66.57 18.43 -1.54
C GLY A 279 -67.66 19.04 -2.44
N LEU A 280 -67.31 20.01 -3.31
CA LEU A 280 -68.21 20.76 -4.14
C LEU A 280 -68.95 19.88 -5.18
N PRO A 281 -70.21 20.20 -5.56
CA PRO A 281 -70.85 19.57 -6.71
C PRO A 281 -70.05 19.78 -8.02
N GLU A 282 -70.16 18.86 -8.95
CA GLU A 282 -69.30 18.79 -10.16
C GLU A 282 -69.30 20.10 -10.97
N GLU A 283 -70.41 20.77 -11.08
CA GLU A 283 -70.49 22.06 -11.80
C GLU A 283 -69.75 23.19 -11.04
N ALA A 284 -69.91 23.27 -9.73
CA ALA A 284 -69.25 24.25 -8.90
C ALA A 284 -67.73 23.99 -8.82
N TYR A 285 -67.29 22.73 -8.81
CA TYR A 285 -65.90 22.36 -8.85
C TYR A 285 -65.21 22.79 -10.13
N LYS A 286 -65.87 22.58 -11.31
CA LYS A 286 -65.35 23.04 -12.61
C LYS A 286 -65.17 24.54 -12.69
N GLU A 287 -66.14 25.30 -12.13
CA GLU A 287 -66.08 26.77 -12.14
C GLU A 287 -64.99 27.28 -11.18
N ALA A 288 -64.87 26.68 -9.98
CA ALA A 288 -63.81 27.00 -9.01
C ALA A 288 -62.43 26.74 -9.56
N GLN A 289 -62.20 25.62 -10.29
CA GLN A 289 -60.94 25.34 -10.99
C GLN A 289 -60.64 26.33 -12.11
N ARG A 290 -61.68 26.82 -12.81
CA ARG A 290 -61.53 27.80 -13.88
C ARG A 290 -61.07 29.16 -13.33
N GLU A 291 -61.67 29.62 -12.26
CA GLU A 291 -61.30 30.86 -11.60
C GLU A 291 -59.92 30.75 -10.89
N LEU A 292 -59.58 29.62 -10.30
CA LEU A 292 -58.26 29.37 -9.75
C LEU A 292 -57.16 29.44 -10.81
N LYS A 293 -57.43 28.89 -11.98
CA LYS A 293 -56.55 28.95 -13.16
C LYS A 293 -56.42 30.36 -13.73
N ARG A 294 -57.45 31.20 -13.55
CA ARG A 294 -57.39 32.61 -13.91
C ARG A 294 -56.61 33.41 -12.94
N LEU A 295 -56.83 33.20 -11.64
CA LEU A 295 -56.10 33.83 -10.53
C LEU A 295 -54.57 33.54 -10.63
N SER A 296 -54.18 32.30 -10.89
CA SER A 296 -52.80 31.91 -11.06
C SER A 296 -52.07 32.53 -12.25
N LYS A 297 -52.81 33.15 -13.16
CA LYS A 297 -52.26 33.86 -14.34
C LYS A 297 -52.25 35.39 -14.20
N MET A 298 -52.89 35.94 -13.13
CA MET A 298 -52.93 37.37 -12.90
C MET A 298 -51.65 37.83 -12.17
N THR A 299 -51.02 38.87 -12.67
CA THR A 299 -49.89 39.50 -11.98
C THR A 299 -50.36 40.26 -10.72
N PRO A 300 -49.58 40.25 -9.61
CA PRO A 300 -50.02 40.90 -8.33
C PRO A 300 -50.38 42.40 -8.42
N ALA A 301 -50.01 43.03 -9.53
CA ALA A 301 -50.31 44.44 -9.79
C ALA A 301 -51.71 44.70 -10.36
N SER A 302 -52.55 43.70 -10.57
CA SER A 302 -53.89 43.81 -11.15
C SER A 302 -55.00 43.33 -10.25
N ALA A 303 -54.71 43.05 -8.97
CA ALA A 303 -55.71 42.67 -7.98
C ALA A 303 -56.24 43.85 -7.18
#